data_4bca8f1ec624d0215f85a63487e099af
#
_entry.id   4bca8f1ec624d0215f85a63487e099af
#
_cell.length_a   1.000
_cell.length_b   1.000
_cell.length_c   1.000
_cell.angle_alpha   90.00
_cell.angle_beta   90.00
_cell.angle_gamma   90.00
#
_symmetry.space_group_name_H-M   'P 1'
#
loop_
_entity.id
_entity.type
_entity.pdbx_description
1 polymer ?
#
loop_
_entity_poly.entity_id
_entity_poly.type
_entity_poly.pdbx_seq_one_letter_code
_entity_poly.pdbx_strand_id
1 'polypeptide(L)'
;MNKQLLLKKRPVGLPEEDTWAMVSNEIPEPKEGEVLVQTHYISLDPAMRGWINEGKSYIEPVALDDVMRAGTIGTIIKSNNHPKFKVGDVITGWGGVQQYFTTTGEGHFKVDTSLVPMTKYIGALGMPGMTAYFGILEVGKIKEGDVVLISGAAGAVGSVAGQIAKLKGCRVIGIAGGPDKCAYVVNELGFDACIDYKNENIYSGLKEHCPKGLDVYFDNVGGDILDAALAAFCEGRSCGRRKSFSMFSSG
;
A
#
# COMPACT_ATOMS: atom_id res chain seq x y z
N MET A 1 0.18 -27.50 -12.85
CA MET A 1 0.64 -26.40 -13.74
C MET A 1 0.71 -25.12 -12.90
N ASN A 2 1.70 -24.28 -13.17
CA ASN A 2 1.92 -22.99 -12.53
C ASN A 2 1.47 -21.86 -13.48
N LYS A 3 0.40 -21.16 -13.15
CA LYS A 3 -0.03 -19.97 -13.90
C LYS A 3 0.81 -18.78 -13.44
N GLN A 4 1.35 -18.03 -14.40
CA GLN A 4 2.25 -16.89 -14.16
C GLN A 4 1.85 -15.74 -15.07
N LEU A 5 1.91 -14.51 -14.56
CA LEU A 5 1.72 -13.28 -15.33
C LEU A 5 3.08 -12.71 -15.68
N LEU A 6 3.42 -12.70 -16.96
CA LEU A 6 4.68 -12.15 -17.45
C LEU A 6 4.51 -10.74 -17.99
N LEU A 7 5.53 -9.90 -17.82
CA LEU A 7 5.62 -8.59 -18.46
C LEU A 7 6.11 -8.79 -19.90
N LYS A 8 5.28 -8.49 -20.90
CA LYS A 8 5.62 -8.65 -22.34
C LYS A 8 6.05 -7.35 -23.01
N LYS A 9 5.55 -6.23 -22.52
CA LYS A 9 5.74 -4.92 -23.14
C LYS A 9 5.79 -3.84 -22.07
N ARG A 10 6.66 -2.84 -22.26
CA ARG A 10 6.68 -1.64 -21.44
C ARG A 10 5.48 -0.75 -21.82
N PRO A 11 4.53 -0.47 -20.94
CA PRO A 11 3.38 0.36 -21.29
C PRO A 11 3.77 1.86 -21.34
N VAL A 12 3.22 2.55 -22.33
CA VAL A 12 3.20 4.02 -22.39
C VAL A 12 1.82 4.46 -21.92
N GLY A 13 1.75 5.20 -20.81
CA GLY A 13 0.46 5.49 -20.16
C GLY A 13 -0.04 4.34 -19.28
N LEU A 14 -1.32 4.02 -19.35
CA LEU A 14 -1.89 2.88 -18.61
C LEU A 14 -1.50 1.56 -19.26
N PRO A 15 -1.25 0.51 -18.45
CA PRO A 15 -1.05 -0.84 -18.96
C PRO A 15 -2.31 -1.34 -19.68
N GLU A 16 -2.13 -1.93 -20.85
CA GLU A 16 -3.17 -2.55 -21.67
C GLU A 16 -3.03 -4.09 -21.64
N GLU A 17 -3.95 -4.82 -22.25
CA GLU A 17 -3.92 -6.28 -22.27
C GLU A 17 -2.61 -6.85 -22.87
N ASP A 18 -2.07 -6.22 -23.90
CA ASP A 18 -0.84 -6.61 -24.57
C ASP A 18 0.44 -6.37 -23.74
N THR A 19 0.31 -5.64 -22.63
CA THR A 19 1.38 -5.48 -21.63
C THR A 19 1.74 -6.81 -20.97
N TRP A 20 0.81 -7.74 -20.97
CA TRP A 20 0.87 -8.96 -20.17
C TRP A 20 0.75 -10.23 -21.00
N ALA A 21 1.35 -11.31 -20.51
CA ALA A 21 1.04 -12.67 -20.97
C ALA A 21 0.76 -13.58 -19.79
N MET A 22 -0.39 -14.23 -19.80
CA MET A 22 -0.67 -15.33 -18.87
C MET A 22 -0.13 -16.63 -19.47
N VAL A 23 0.84 -17.23 -18.81
CA VAL A 23 1.44 -18.50 -19.21
C VAL A 23 1.15 -19.59 -18.19
N SER A 24 1.29 -20.84 -18.62
CA SER A 24 1.09 -22.02 -17.78
C SER A 24 2.26 -22.97 -17.95
N ASN A 25 3.15 -22.98 -16.97
CA ASN A 25 4.37 -23.79 -16.95
C ASN A 25 4.25 -24.97 -15.98
N GLU A 26 5.24 -25.84 -15.93
CA GLU A 26 5.35 -26.84 -14.89
C GLU A 26 5.59 -26.18 -13.53
N ILE A 27 5.10 -26.84 -12.46
CA ILE A 27 5.40 -26.40 -11.10
C ILE A 27 6.90 -26.64 -10.85
N PRO A 28 7.65 -25.62 -10.42
CA PRO A 28 9.09 -25.80 -10.19
C PRO A 28 9.37 -26.75 -9.02
N GLU A 29 10.48 -27.48 -9.10
CA GLU A 29 10.98 -28.27 -7.97
C GLU A 29 12.03 -27.47 -7.19
N PRO A 30 11.98 -27.45 -5.85
CA PRO A 30 12.96 -26.75 -5.04
C PRO A 30 14.32 -27.42 -5.09
N LYS A 31 15.38 -26.65 -5.37
CA LYS A 31 16.77 -27.08 -5.26
C LYS A 31 17.18 -27.27 -3.81
N GLU A 32 18.38 -27.84 -3.58
CA GLU A 32 18.95 -27.94 -2.24
C GLU A 32 18.96 -26.57 -1.52
N GLY A 33 18.44 -26.54 -0.30
CA GLY A 33 18.29 -25.30 0.47
C GLY A 33 17.12 -24.40 0.05
N GLU A 34 16.24 -24.84 -0.86
CA GLU A 34 15.05 -24.10 -1.27
C GLU A 34 13.76 -24.72 -0.75
N VAL A 35 12.72 -23.91 -0.74
CA VAL A 35 11.33 -24.35 -0.51
C VAL A 35 10.46 -24.02 -1.71
N LEU A 36 9.40 -24.80 -1.93
CA LEU A 36 8.32 -24.52 -2.86
C LEU A 36 7.13 -23.95 -2.10
N VAL A 37 6.67 -22.80 -2.54
CA VAL A 37 5.55 -22.06 -1.95
C VAL A 37 4.35 -22.09 -2.89
N GLN A 38 3.18 -22.39 -2.34
CA GLN A 38 1.90 -22.17 -2.99
C GLN A 38 1.37 -20.80 -2.56
N THR A 39 1.19 -19.89 -3.51
CA THR A 39 0.67 -18.53 -3.30
C THR A 39 -0.83 -18.58 -2.99
N HIS A 40 -1.27 -17.91 -1.93
CA HIS A 40 -2.68 -17.74 -1.60
C HIS A 40 -3.20 -16.33 -1.93
N TYR A 41 -2.37 -15.31 -1.64
CA TYR A 41 -2.73 -13.91 -1.92
C TYR A 41 -1.54 -13.16 -2.51
N ILE A 42 -1.87 -12.22 -3.36
CA ILE A 42 -0.94 -11.32 -4.05
C ILE A 42 -1.32 -9.90 -3.68
N SER A 43 -0.36 -9.08 -3.28
CA SER A 43 -0.56 -7.65 -3.08
C SER A 43 -0.53 -6.92 -4.42
N LEU A 44 -1.53 -6.06 -4.64
CA LEU A 44 -1.58 -5.18 -5.79
C LEU A 44 -1.26 -3.76 -5.32
N ASP A 45 -0.06 -3.30 -5.64
CA ASP A 45 0.49 -2.05 -5.15
C ASP A 45 0.63 -1.01 -6.28
N PRO A 46 0.30 0.27 -6.06
CA PRO A 46 0.50 1.33 -7.06
C PRO A 46 1.95 1.41 -7.56
N ALA A 47 2.94 1.09 -6.72
CA ALA A 47 4.35 1.03 -7.06
C ALA A 47 4.67 0.06 -8.21
N MET A 48 3.84 -0.97 -8.42
CA MET A 48 3.97 -1.92 -9.53
C MET A 48 4.00 -1.22 -10.88
N ARG A 49 3.28 -0.08 -11.03
CA ARG A 49 3.32 0.72 -12.27
C ARG A 49 4.73 1.26 -12.54
N GLY A 50 5.46 1.69 -11.51
CA GLY A 50 6.84 2.16 -11.62
C GLY A 50 7.82 1.02 -11.92
N TRP A 51 7.60 -0.18 -11.38
CA TRP A 51 8.50 -1.32 -11.56
C TRP A 51 8.54 -1.88 -12.98
N ILE A 52 7.58 -1.56 -13.82
CA ILE A 52 7.52 -1.96 -15.23
C ILE A 52 8.02 -0.88 -16.20
N ASN A 53 8.50 0.26 -15.70
CA ASN A 53 9.16 1.30 -16.51
C ASN A 53 10.66 1.03 -16.63
N GLU A 54 11.25 1.49 -17.73
CA GLU A 54 12.70 1.62 -17.85
C GLU A 54 13.17 2.92 -17.20
N GLY A 55 14.39 2.90 -16.67
CA GLY A 55 15.02 4.09 -16.10
C GLY A 55 15.47 3.91 -14.66
N LYS A 56 16.03 4.98 -14.09
CA LYS A 56 16.50 4.98 -12.70
C LYS A 56 15.31 4.85 -11.74
N SER A 57 15.37 3.86 -10.88
CA SER A 57 14.39 3.60 -9.85
C SER A 57 15.12 3.11 -8.58
N TYR A 58 14.44 3.13 -7.44
CA TYR A 58 14.94 2.56 -6.18
C TYR A 58 15.01 1.03 -6.20
N ILE A 59 14.43 0.39 -7.21
CA ILE A 59 14.45 -1.05 -7.42
C ILE A 59 14.68 -1.35 -8.91
N GLU A 60 15.38 -2.44 -9.19
CA GLU A 60 15.59 -2.91 -10.56
C GLU A 60 14.24 -3.15 -11.27
N PRO A 61 14.04 -2.61 -12.48
CA PRO A 61 12.83 -2.88 -13.26
C PRO A 61 12.59 -4.36 -13.49
N VAL A 62 11.31 -4.75 -13.56
CA VAL A 62 10.95 -6.11 -14.00
C VAL A 62 11.40 -6.28 -15.45
N ALA A 63 12.16 -7.35 -15.76
CA ALA A 63 12.59 -7.61 -17.12
C ALA A 63 11.41 -8.04 -18.02
N LEU A 64 11.54 -7.84 -19.33
CA LEU A 64 10.58 -8.41 -20.27
C LEU A 64 10.65 -9.93 -20.21
N ASP A 65 9.51 -10.58 -20.34
CA ASP A 65 9.31 -12.04 -20.22
C ASP A 65 9.51 -12.61 -18.80
N ASP A 66 9.81 -11.77 -17.81
CA ASP A 66 9.83 -12.18 -16.41
C ASP A 66 8.45 -12.11 -15.75
N VAL A 67 8.28 -12.89 -14.68
CA VAL A 67 7.08 -12.86 -13.82
C VAL A 67 6.95 -11.48 -13.20
N MET A 68 5.76 -10.89 -13.32
CA MET A 68 5.48 -9.59 -12.71
C MET A 68 5.74 -9.64 -11.19
N ARG A 69 6.61 -8.78 -10.72
CA ARG A 69 6.96 -8.67 -9.29
C ARG A 69 5.75 -8.30 -8.46
N ALA A 70 5.53 -9.01 -7.37
CA ALA A 70 4.49 -8.72 -6.39
C ALA A 70 4.85 -9.25 -5.01
N GLY A 71 4.41 -8.55 -3.98
CA GLY A 71 4.35 -9.11 -2.63
C GLY A 71 3.33 -10.24 -2.55
N THR A 72 3.65 -11.31 -1.85
CA THR A 72 2.78 -12.49 -1.73
C THR A 72 2.74 -13.02 -0.31
N ILE A 73 1.73 -13.81 -0.04
CA ILE A 73 1.67 -14.70 1.12
C ILE A 73 1.22 -16.07 0.66
N GLY A 74 1.90 -17.11 1.14
CA GLY A 74 1.62 -18.47 0.72
C GLY A 74 2.11 -19.51 1.73
N THR A 75 1.76 -20.77 1.48
CA THR A 75 2.16 -21.91 2.30
C THR A 75 3.27 -22.69 1.62
N ILE A 76 4.27 -23.09 2.38
CA ILE A 76 5.33 -23.99 1.92
C ILE A 76 4.75 -25.39 1.78
N ILE A 77 4.80 -25.93 0.57
CA ILE A 77 4.28 -27.28 0.24
C ILE A 77 5.37 -28.31 0.00
N LYS A 78 6.61 -27.87 -0.27
CA LYS A 78 7.80 -28.73 -0.33
C LYS A 78 9.00 -28.00 0.26
N SER A 79 9.93 -28.73 0.86
CA SER A 79 11.20 -28.21 1.36
C SER A 79 12.31 -29.18 1.00
N ASN A 80 13.39 -28.68 0.40
CA ASN A 80 14.57 -29.46 0.11
C ASN A 80 15.71 -29.02 1.05
N ASN A 81 15.72 -29.61 2.27
CA ASN A 81 16.70 -29.36 3.33
C ASN A 81 16.86 -27.89 3.73
N HIS A 82 15.80 -27.08 3.64
CA HIS A 82 15.89 -25.67 4.02
C HIS A 82 16.09 -25.52 5.54
N PRO A 83 17.07 -24.70 6.02
CA PRO A 83 17.46 -24.68 7.44
C PRO A 83 16.44 -24.03 8.37
N LYS A 84 15.59 -23.12 7.85
CA LYS A 84 14.65 -22.33 8.67
C LYS A 84 13.19 -22.66 8.42
N PHE A 85 12.82 -22.99 7.18
CA PHE A 85 11.44 -23.15 6.75
C PHE A 85 11.05 -24.61 6.57
N LYS A 86 9.81 -24.94 6.98
CA LYS A 86 9.24 -26.29 6.94
C LYS A 86 7.98 -26.31 6.09
N VAL A 87 7.63 -27.49 5.58
CA VAL A 87 6.32 -27.73 4.97
C VAL A 87 5.22 -27.38 5.97
N GLY A 88 4.22 -26.65 5.52
CA GLY A 88 3.13 -26.12 6.33
C GLY A 88 3.37 -24.70 6.90
N ASP A 89 4.60 -24.19 6.88
CA ASP A 89 4.85 -22.81 7.29
C ASP A 89 4.19 -21.85 6.30
N VAL A 90 3.61 -20.77 6.82
CA VAL A 90 3.12 -19.66 6.01
C VAL A 90 4.18 -18.58 5.99
N ILE A 91 4.53 -18.11 4.78
CA ILE A 91 5.54 -17.06 4.60
C ILE A 91 4.99 -15.92 3.75
N THR A 92 5.48 -14.71 3.98
CA THR A 92 5.24 -13.52 3.16
C THR A 92 6.56 -13.01 2.61
N GLY A 93 6.55 -12.43 1.40
CA GLY A 93 7.73 -11.91 0.71
C GLY A 93 7.45 -11.68 -0.77
N TRP A 94 8.50 -11.71 -1.60
CA TRP A 94 8.43 -11.41 -3.03
C TRP A 94 8.26 -12.68 -3.86
N GLY A 95 7.03 -13.16 -4.03
CA GLY A 95 6.75 -14.37 -4.82
C GLY A 95 6.35 -14.10 -6.28
N GLY A 96 6.01 -12.85 -6.62
CA GLY A 96 5.53 -12.48 -7.95
C GLY A 96 4.08 -12.91 -8.22
N VAL A 97 3.56 -12.51 -9.38
CA VAL A 97 2.20 -12.83 -9.81
C VAL A 97 2.18 -14.24 -10.41
N GLN A 98 2.18 -15.24 -9.55
CA GLN A 98 2.18 -16.66 -9.91
C GLN A 98 1.63 -17.54 -8.80
N GLN A 99 1.19 -18.77 -9.19
CA GLN A 99 0.59 -19.70 -8.24
C GLN A 99 1.62 -20.43 -7.36
N TYR A 100 2.80 -20.70 -7.91
CA TYR A 100 3.87 -21.41 -7.21
C TYR A 100 5.23 -20.78 -7.54
N PHE A 101 6.10 -20.74 -6.54
CA PHE A 101 7.50 -20.29 -6.74
C PHE A 101 8.43 -21.01 -5.77
N THR A 102 9.70 -21.15 -6.14
CA THR A 102 10.76 -21.59 -5.23
C THR A 102 11.52 -20.40 -4.66
N THR A 103 12.05 -20.55 -3.45
CA THR A 103 12.84 -19.50 -2.81
C THR A 103 13.85 -20.11 -1.84
N THR A 104 15.01 -19.45 -1.72
CA THR A 104 16.01 -19.68 -0.67
C THR A 104 15.58 -19.06 0.68
N GLY A 105 14.42 -18.43 0.74
CA GLY A 105 13.91 -17.75 1.93
C GLY A 105 14.46 -16.35 2.15
N GLU A 106 15.37 -15.87 1.32
CA GLU A 106 15.87 -14.49 1.40
C GLU A 106 14.72 -13.51 1.11
N GLY A 107 14.58 -12.47 1.96
CA GLY A 107 13.48 -11.51 1.89
C GLY A 107 12.10 -12.07 2.23
N HIS A 108 12.03 -13.30 2.77
CA HIS A 108 10.78 -13.93 3.20
C HIS A 108 10.74 -14.08 4.73
N PHE A 109 9.55 -13.92 5.28
CA PHE A 109 9.30 -13.97 6.72
C PHE A 109 8.19 -14.96 7.01
N LYS A 110 8.41 -15.83 8.02
CA LYS A 110 7.36 -16.68 8.56
C LYS A 110 6.37 -15.84 9.36
N VAL A 111 5.09 -16.13 9.19
CA VAL A 111 3.99 -15.43 9.88
C VAL A 111 3.15 -16.43 10.67
N ASP A 112 2.58 -15.97 11.77
CA ASP A 112 1.71 -16.76 12.63
C ASP A 112 0.24 -16.48 12.31
N THR A 113 -0.37 -17.36 11.53
CA THR A 113 -1.76 -17.24 11.11
C THR A 113 -2.77 -17.64 12.19
N SER A 114 -2.32 -18.09 13.35
CA SER A 114 -3.19 -18.31 14.51
C SER A 114 -3.57 -17.00 15.20
N LEU A 115 -2.75 -15.96 15.06
CA LEU A 115 -2.98 -14.65 15.65
C LEU A 115 -3.96 -13.82 14.85
N VAL A 116 -3.78 -13.76 13.50
CA VAL A 116 -4.61 -12.99 12.59
C VAL A 116 -4.68 -13.66 11.22
N PRO A 117 -5.72 -13.39 10.40
CA PRO A 117 -5.81 -13.90 9.03
C PRO A 117 -4.63 -13.50 8.16
N MET A 118 -4.25 -14.36 7.19
CA MET A 118 -3.13 -14.14 6.25
C MET A 118 -3.14 -12.76 5.59
N THR A 119 -4.32 -12.28 5.20
CA THR A 119 -4.49 -10.99 4.52
C THR A 119 -3.99 -9.80 5.33
N LYS A 120 -3.97 -9.91 6.66
CA LYS A 120 -3.45 -8.84 7.52
C LYS A 120 -1.92 -8.67 7.38
N TYR A 121 -1.19 -9.76 7.08
CA TYR A 121 0.28 -9.72 6.91
C TYR A 121 0.75 -9.08 5.61
N ILE A 122 -0.11 -8.99 4.58
CA ILE A 122 0.17 -8.20 3.36
C ILE A 122 -0.54 -6.84 3.34
N GLY A 123 -1.37 -6.56 4.36
CA GLY A 123 -2.08 -5.29 4.56
C GLY A 123 -1.57 -4.52 5.77
N ALA A 124 -2.38 -4.48 6.85
CA ALA A 124 -2.12 -3.66 8.04
C ALA A 124 -0.85 -4.05 8.82
N LEU A 125 -0.41 -5.31 8.77
CA LEU A 125 0.84 -5.79 9.36
C LEU A 125 1.96 -5.94 8.33
N GLY A 126 1.73 -5.56 7.09
CA GLY A 126 2.69 -5.58 6.00
C GLY A 126 3.15 -4.17 5.59
N MET A 127 3.58 -4.04 4.32
CA MET A 127 4.10 -2.78 3.78
C MET A 127 3.12 -1.60 3.91
N PRO A 128 1.81 -1.74 3.60
CA PRO A 128 0.87 -0.63 3.77
C PRO A 128 0.76 -0.15 5.22
N GLY A 129 0.69 -1.08 6.17
CA GLY A 129 0.63 -0.74 7.60
C GLY A 129 1.91 -0.10 8.13
N MET A 130 3.07 -0.62 7.74
CA MET A 130 4.37 -0.01 8.09
C MET A 130 4.50 1.40 7.52
N THR A 131 4.09 1.59 6.28
CA THR A 131 4.07 2.91 5.64
C THR A 131 3.18 3.89 6.40
N ALA A 132 1.97 3.46 6.78
CA ALA A 132 1.05 4.25 7.58
C ALA A 132 1.64 4.59 8.95
N TYR A 133 2.18 3.59 9.65
CA TYR A 133 2.74 3.74 11.00
C TYR A 133 3.90 4.74 11.02
N PHE A 134 4.93 4.50 10.23
CA PHE A 134 6.11 5.38 10.21
C PHE A 134 5.78 6.74 9.62
N GLY A 135 4.96 6.79 8.56
CA GLY A 135 4.56 8.04 7.94
C GLY A 135 3.79 8.95 8.89
N ILE A 136 2.81 8.43 9.62
CA ILE A 136 1.99 9.28 10.50
C ILE A 136 2.67 9.59 11.85
N LEU A 137 3.39 8.64 12.44
CA LEU A 137 4.01 8.81 13.75
C LEU A 137 5.39 9.44 13.70
N GLU A 138 6.30 8.91 12.85
CA GLU A 138 7.70 9.34 12.84
C GLU A 138 7.93 10.57 11.95
N VAL A 139 7.27 10.62 10.80
CA VAL A 139 7.39 11.75 9.87
C VAL A 139 6.35 12.83 10.21
N GLY A 140 5.07 12.47 10.27
CA GLY A 140 3.96 13.35 10.65
C GLY A 140 4.10 13.87 12.07
N LYS A 141 4.60 13.04 13.01
CA LYS A 141 4.76 13.37 14.44
C LYS A 141 3.49 13.98 15.01
N ILE A 142 2.37 13.31 14.74
CA ILE A 142 1.05 13.75 15.19
C ILE A 142 0.98 13.80 16.71
N LYS A 143 0.10 14.68 17.22
CA LYS A 143 -0.16 14.88 18.64
C LYS A 143 -1.65 14.87 18.89
N GLU A 144 -2.03 14.62 20.13
CA GLU A 144 -3.41 14.77 20.58
C GLU A 144 -3.94 16.17 20.25
N GLY A 145 -5.12 16.22 19.67
CA GLY A 145 -5.79 17.44 19.24
C GLY A 145 -5.40 17.98 17.87
N ASP A 146 -4.38 17.41 17.19
CA ASP A 146 -4.03 17.78 15.83
C ASP A 146 -5.19 17.49 14.86
N VAL A 147 -5.35 18.33 13.85
CA VAL A 147 -6.23 18.13 12.69
C VAL A 147 -5.43 17.47 11.57
N VAL A 148 -5.75 16.22 11.29
CA VAL A 148 -5.06 15.38 10.32
C VAL A 148 -5.94 15.16 9.09
N LEU A 149 -5.44 15.54 7.92
CA LEU A 149 -6.05 15.23 6.63
C LEU A 149 -5.35 14.02 6.00
N ILE A 150 -6.13 13.11 5.41
CA ILE A 150 -5.59 11.92 4.74
C ILE A 150 -6.25 11.77 3.38
N SER A 151 -5.48 11.87 2.30
CA SER A 151 -5.95 11.53 0.96
C SER A 151 -5.92 10.02 0.73
N GLY A 152 -6.77 9.51 -0.17
CA GLY A 152 -6.91 8.07 -0.38
C GLY A 152 -7.34 7.34 0.91
N ALA A 153 -8.19 7.96 1.73
CA ALA A 153 -8.54 7.53 3.07
C ALA A 153 -9.14 6.12 3.17
N ALA A 154 -9.85 5.66 2.13
CA ALA A 154 -10.39 4.30 2.04
C ALA A 154 -9.37 3.26 1.52
N GLY A 155 -8.15 3.69 1.14
CA GLY A 155 -7.09 2.82 0.63
C GLY A 155 -6.33 2.07 1.74
N ALA A 156 -5.46 1.14 1.33
CA ALA A 156 -4.74 0.27 2.25
C ALA A 156 -3.86 1.03 3.27
N VAL A 157 -3.20 2.11 2.84
CA VAL A 157 -2.36 2.95 3.72
C VAL A 157 -3.21 3.97 4.46
N GLY A 158 -4.07 4.71 3.75
CA GLY A 158 -4.88 5.80 4.33
C GLY A 158 -5.80 5.33 5.44
N SER A 159 -6.43 4.17 5.27
CA SER A 159 -7.31 3.58 6.29
C SER A 159 -6.58 3.25 7.60
N VAL A 160 -5.33 2.76 7.51
CA VAL A 160 -4.52 2.47 8.69
C VAL A 160 -3.99 3.75 9.33
N ALA A 161 -3.46 4.68 8.52
CA ALA A 161 -2.93 5.96 9.01
C ALA A 161 -3.99 6.75 9.80
N GLY A 162 -5.20 6.82 9.28
CA GLY A 162 -6.30 7.54 9.97
C GLY A 162 -6.74 6.88 11.26
N GLN A 163 -6.84 5.56 11.31
CA GLN A 163 -7.16 4.85 12.56
C GLN A 163 -6.04 5.07 13.59
N ILE A 164 -4.76 5.04 13.21
CA ILE A 164 -3.65 5.37 14.11
C ILE A 164 -3.80 6.81 14.63
N ALA A 165 -4.13 7.76 13.75
CA ALA A 165 -4.35 9.15 14.15
C ALA A 165 -5.54 9.29 15.11
N LYS A 166 -6.64 8.57 14.90
CA LYS A 166 -7.78 8.50 15.83
C LYS A 166 -7.36 7.96 17.20
N LEU A 167 -6.59 6.87 17.23
CA LEU A 167 -6.07 6.31 18.49
C LEU A 167 -5.12 7.27 19.24
N LYS A 168 -4.51 8.22 18.55
CA LYS A 168 -3.67 9.27 19.13
C LYS A 168 -4.44 10.52 19.54
N GLY A 169 -5.79 10.50 19.46
CA GLY A 169 -6.63 11.62 19.87
C GLY A 169 -6.69 12.77 18.86
N CYS A 170 -6.35 12.53 17.60
CA CYS A 170 -6.45 13.52 16.55
C CYS A 170 -7.90 13.64 16.02
N ARG A 171 -8.22 14.81 15.47
CA ARG A 171 -9.35 14.98 14.57
C ARG A 171 -8.93 14.58 13.17
N VAL A 172 -9.60 13.58 12.56
CA VAL A 172 -9.18 13.00 11.29
C VAL A 172 -10.22 13.23 10.21
N ILE A 173 -9.80 13.87 9.11
CA ILE A 173 -10.60 14.10 7.92
C ILE A 173 -10.05 13.24 6.79
N GLY A 174 -10.92 12.47 6.14
CA GLY A 174 -10.57 11.68 4.95
C GLY A 174 -10.89 12.43 3.66
N ILE A 175 -10.18 12.08 2.58
CA ILE A 175 -10.60 12.36 1.21
C ILE A 175 -10.70 11.02 0.48
N ALA A 176 -11.88 10.71 -0.07
CA ALA A 176 -12.14 9.49 -0.82
C ALA A 176 -13.06 9.76 -2.01
N GLY A 177 -13.21 8.81 -2.92
CA GLY A 177 -13.99 9.00 -4.13
C GLY A 177 -15.29 8.20 -4.14
N GLY A 178 -16.40 8.87 -3.93
CA GLY A 178 -17.75 8.33 -3.95
C GLY A 178 -18.33 8.14 -2.55
N PRO A 179 -19.66 8.21 -2.42
CA PRO A 179 -20.38 8.20 -1.15
C PRO A 179 -20.13 6.93 -0.33
N ASP A 180 -20.07 5.77 -0.99
CA ASP A 180 -19.85 4.50 -0.28
C ASP A 180 -18.50 4.45 0.41
N LYS A 181 -17.44 4.96 -0.24
CA LYS A 181 -16.10 5.03 0.37
C LYS A 181 -16.05 6.03 1.50
N CYS A 182 -16.73 7.17 1.36
CA CYS A 182 -16.82 8.16 2.43
C CYS A 182 -17.60 7.63 3.62
N ALA A 183 -18.71 6.94 3.38
CA ALA A 183 -19.49 6.28 4.43
C ALA A 183 -18.65 5.23 5.17
N TYR A 184 -17.90 4.39 4.45
CA TYR A 184 -16.97 3.42 5.03
C TYR A 184 -15.92 4.08 5.91
N VAL A 185 -15.30 5.17 5.43
CA VAL A 185 -14.25 5.91 6.17
C VAL A 185 -14.80 6.48 7.48
N VAL A 186 -16.01 7.02 7.47
CA VAL A 186 -16.61 7.61 8.67
C VAL A 186 -17.18 6.54 9.60
N ASN A 187 -18.01 5.63 9.07
CA ASN A 187 -18.79 4.71 9.89
C ASN A 187 -18.01 3.51 10.39
N GLU A 188 -17.07 3.00 9.57
CA GLU A 188 -16.31 1.78 9.89
C GLU A 188 -14.91 2.10 10.42
N LEU A 189 -14.23 3.12 9.86
CA LEU A 189 -12.88 3.48 10.27
C LEU A 189 -12.84 4.56 11.37
N GLY A 190 -13.98 5.19 11.67
CA GLY A 190 -14.13 6.16 12.75
C GLY A 190 -13.49 7.53 12.51
N PHE A 191 -13.32 7.93 11.23
CA PHE A 191 -12.90 9.29 10.92
C PHE A 191 -14.01 10.29 11.28
N ASP A 192 -13.63 11.53 11.56
CA ASP A 192 -14.59 12.56 11.96
C ASP A 192 -15.40 13.12 10.79
N ALA A 193 -14.83 13.09 9.57
CA ALA A 193 -15.49 13.45 8.32
C ALA A 193 -14.75 12.85 7.11
N CYS A 194 -15.41 12.86 5.96
CA CYS A 194 -14.79 12.49 4.70
C CYS A 194 -15.31 13.39 3.57
N ILE A 195 -14.41 13.94 2.76
CA ILE A 195 -14.70 14.76 1.58
C ILE A 195 -14.76 13.84 0.37
N ASP A 196 -15.89 13.84 -0.35
CA ASP A 196 -16.07 13.10 -1.60
C ASP A 196 -15.55 13.93 -2.79
N TYR A 197 -14.28 13.76 -3.16
CA TYR A 197 -13.66 14.54 -4.23
C TYR A 197 -14.32 14.38 -5.61
N LYS A 198 -15.20 13.39 -5.80
CA LYS A 198 -15.94 13.19 -7.04
C LYS A 198 -17.21 14.03 -7.15
N ASN A 199 -17.82 14.34 -6.01
CA ASN A 199 -19.11 15.01 -5.95
C ASN A 199 -19.06 16.37 -5.22
N GLU A 200 -17.94 16.67 -4.54
CA GLU A 200 -17.76 17.90 -3.77
C GLU A 200 -16.51 18.68 -4.23
N ASN A 201 -16.54 19.99 -4.03
CA ASN A 201 -15.35 20.81 -4.18
C ASN A 201 -14.45 20.66 -2.94
N ILE A 202 -13.22 20.20 -3.15
CA ILE A 202 -12.26 19.90 -2.07
C ILE A 202 -12.00 21.12 -1.18
N TYR A 203 -11.84 22.32 -1.77
CA TYR A 203 -11.59 23.55 -1.01
C TYR A 203 -12.78 23.89 -0.08
N SER A 204 -14.02 23.69 -0.56
CA SER A 204 -15.22 23.91 0.24
C SER A 204 -15.31 22.91 1.38
N GLY A 205 -15.06 21.63 1.12
CA GLY A 205 -15.02 20.60 2.16
C GLY A 205 -13.93 20.84 3.20
N LEU A 206 -12.74 21.29 2.78
CA LEU A 206 -11.68 21.66 3.72
C LEU A 206 -12.05 22.86 4.60
N LYS A 207 -12.70 23.90 4.05
CA LYS A 207 -13.20 25.04 4.85
C LYS A 207 -14.24 24.61 5.86
N GLU A 208 -15.14 23.70 5.50
CA GLU A 208 -16.18 23.19 6.37
C GLU A 208 -15.60 22.33 7.50
N HIS A 209 -14.77 21.35 7.16
CA HIS A 209 -14.30 20.36 8.13
C HIS A 209 -13.02 20.77 8.86
N CYS A 210 -12.24 21.70 8.31
CA CYS A 210 -10.99 22.20 8.88
C CYS A 210 -10.99 23.74 9.01
N PRO A 211 -11.98 24.37 9.67
CA PRO A 211 -12.13 25.84 9.69
C PRO A 211 -10.97 26.57 10.38
N LYS A 212 -10.16 25.85 11.17
CA LYS A 212 -8.95 26.38 11.83
C LYS A 212 -7.65 25.98 11.10
N GLY A 213 -7.78 25.36 9.93
CA GLY A 213 -6.66 24.83 9.15
C GLY A 213 -6.26 23.41 9.52
N LEU A 214 -5.17 22.94 8.93
CA LEU A 214 -4.60 21.60 9.09
C LEU A 214 -3.30 21.65 9.88
N ASP A 215 -3.02 20.63 10.68
CA ASP A 215 -1.74 20.42 11.35
C ASP A 215 -0.87 19.42 10.58
N VAL A 216 -1.48 18.36 10.06
CA VAL A 216 -0.78 17.30 9.30
C VAL A 216 -1.60 16.89 8.08
N TYR A 217 -0.93 16.75 6.94
CA TYR A 217 -1.48 16.14 5.73
C TYR A 217 -0.69 14.89 5.36
N PHE A 218 -1.37 13.78 5.29
CA PHE A 218 -0.82 12.50 4.82
C PHE A 218 -1.28 12.28 3.37
N ASP A 219 -0.35 12.47 2.44
CA ASP A 219 -0.65 12.43 1.01
C ASP A 219 -0.41 11.05 0.39
N ASN A 220 -1.48 10.43 -0.12
CA ASN A 220 -1.45 9.19 -0.89
C ASN A 220 -1.83 9.38 -2.38
N VAL A 221 -2.07 10.61 -2.85
CA VAL A 221 -2.65 10.83 -4.18
C VAL A 221 -1.89 11.89 -5.00
N GLY A 222 -1.50 13.02 -4.39
CA GLY A 222 -0.90 14.16 -5.09
C GLY A 222 -1.92 14.99 -5.89
N GLY A 223 -1.43 15.72 -6.90
CA GLY A 223 -2.26 16.51 -7.83
C GLY A 223 -3.12 17.56 -7.15
N ASP A 224 -4.31 17.80 -7.70
CA ASP A 224 -5.25 18.84 -7.22
C ASP A 224 -5.62 18.70 -5.74
N ILE A 225 -5.61 17.47 -5.23
CA ILE A 225 -5.87 17.20 -3.79
C ILE A 225 -4.73 17.76 -2.94
N LEU A 226 -3.48 17.55 -3.36
CA LEU A 226 -2.31 18.10 -2.69
C LEU A 226 -2.33 19.62 -2.72
N ASP A 227 -2.63 20.23 -3.87
CA ASP A 227 -2.68 21.69 -4.03
C ASP A 227 -3.74 22.30 -3.10
N ALA A 228 -4.93 21.70 -3.00
CA ALA A 228 -5.99 22.12 -2.11
C ALA A 228 -5.58 21.98 -0.62
N ALA A 229 -4.92 20.88 -0.25
CA ALA A 229 -4.43 20.66 1.10
C ALA A 229 -3.36 21.70 1.48
N LEU A 230 -2.41 21.99 0.58
CA LEU A 230 -1.37 23.01 0.80
C LEU A 230 -1.96 24.41 0.98
N ALA A 231 -3.00 24.76 0.22
CA ALA A 231 -3.71 26.04 0.39
C ALA A 231 -4.37 26.12 1.79
N ALA A 232 -4.98 25.04 2.28
CA ALA A 232 -5.58 24.97 3.60
C ALA A 232 -4.56 25.11 4.75
N PHE A 233 -3.29 24.77 4.53
CA PHE A 233 -2.22 25.06 5.48
C PHE A 233 -1.93 26.57 5.58
N CYS A 234 -2.11 27.35 4.52
CA CYS A 234 -1.76 28.76 4.46
C CYS A 234 -2.83 29.69 5.04
N GLU A 235 -4.10 29.31 5.01
CA GLU A 235 -5.22 30.16 5.42
C GLU A 235 -5.41 30.32 6.96
N GLY A 236 -4.74 29.49 7.77
CA GLY A 236 -4.89 29.52 9.24
C GLY A 236 -3.62 29.94 9.96
N ARG A 237 -3.55 31.17 10.48
CA ARG A 237 -2.57 31.77 11.43
C ARG A 237 -1.19 31.14 11.53
N SER A 238 -0.12 31.96 11.39
CA SER A 238 1.33 31.73 11.58
C SER A 238 1.86 30.29 11.41
N CYS A 239 2.62 30.10 10.37
CA CYS A 239 3.24 28.86 9.85
C CYS A 239 4.27 28.21 10.82
N GLY A 240 3.86 27.87 12.04
CA GLY A 240 4.71 27.20 13.01
C GLY A 240 4.24 25.78 13.30
N ARG A 241 4.91 24.77 12.74
CA ARG A 241 4.77 23.33 12.96
C ARG A 241 3.80 22.54 12.06
N ARG A 242 3.49 23.00 10.88
CA ARG A 242 2.66 22.25 9.92
C ARG A 242 3.53 21.30 9.11
N LYS A 243 3.06 20.06 8.87
CA LYS A 243 3.79 19.03 8.17
C LYS A 243 2.94 18.42 7.07
N SER A 244 3.43 18.55 5.84
CA SER A 244 2.95 17.78 4.71
C SER A 244 3.92 16.61 4.50
N PHE A 245 3.40 15.43 4.32
CA PHE A 245 4.14 14.22 3.97
C PHE A 245 3.48 13.59 2.76
N SER A 246 4.20 13.51 1.65
CA SER A 246 3.75 12.83 0.43
C SER A 246 4.51 11.52 0.26
N MET A 247 3.76 10.45 -0.03
CA MET A 247 4.31 9.14 -0.43
C MET A 247 4.88 9.17 -1.85
N PHE A 248 4.50 10.18 -2.63
CA PHE A 248 4.92 10.38 -4.01
C PHE A 248 5.86 11.59 -4.12
N SER A 249 6.99 11.58 -3.42
CA SER A 249 8.06 12.51 -3.76
C SER A 249 8.54 12.12 -5.16
N SER A 250 8.10 12.87 -6.16
CA SER A 250 8.67 12.86 -7.50
C SER A 250 10.17 13.13 -7.38
N GLY A 251 10.99 12.11 -7.73
CA GLY A 251 12.39 12.32 -8.05
C GLY A 251 12.49 13.06 -9.39
#